data_b335fe0c2a4e5d784af7f1011d004c25
#
_entry.id   b335fe0c2a4e5d784af7f1011d004c25
#
_cell.length_a   1.000
_cell.length_b   1.000
_cell.length_c   1.000
_cell.angle_alpha   90.00
_cell.angle_beta   90.00
_cell.angle_gamma   90.00
#
_symmetry.space_group_name_H-M   'P 1'
#
loop_
_entity.id
_entity.type
_entity.pdbx_description
1 polymer ?
#
loop_
_entity_poly.entity_id
_entity_poly.type
_entity_poly.pdbx_seq_one_letter_code
_entity_poly.pdbx_strand_id
1 'polypeptide(L)'
;MRVLLSAFACDPILGSDEEVGWQWTRELSIRDVNVTVITRKSHRSSIEKHVAATGQCKNVRFVYVDIDWLHAVLHPINRRNHIYYYFWQWAAYRAAAEMHAQAPFDLIHHVTWVSFRQPSFMGLLGTPMFFGPVAGGDEIPKGYARAFSFNQRMVEILRGLANIMTRFDPLMRLTFKQATKIFFTSQGHLQRVPKFARSKAAVELAIGCDKRKVDSPDNRTEAARQGNRLLFVGRCIGWKGMDIGLLVFAKIRQTRPDITLTVVGDGIDRARWMEKARELGIAEAIDWRGWLSKLAVLDLYAKFDVLFYPSLRDSGGFVVLEALQCGLPVVAFRLGGPGVVVNESCGAAVVASADVVETVERYAEAVLATLVRACNEPGLPSACYARAAEFTWDALIDRIYGPMLRN
;
A
#
# COMPACT_ATOMS: atom_id res chain seq x y z
N MET A 1 22.28 -12.23 14.67
CA MET A 1 21.57 -12.76 13.46
C MET A 1 22.01 -11.98 12.22
N ARG A 2 22.35 -12.66 11.12
CA ARG A 2 22.74 -12.04 9.84
C ARG A 2 21.59 -12.17 8.85
N VAL A 3 21.02 -11.04 8.43
CA VAL A 3 19.87 -10.98 7.53
C VAL A 3 20.26 -10.39 6.18
N LEU A 4 19.87 -11.08 5.11
CA LEU A 4 19.95 -10.57 3.75
C LEU A 4 18.59 -10.06 3.30
N LEU A 5 18.49 -8.77 2.95
CA LEU A 5 17.33 -8.20 2.28
C LEU A 5 17.54 -8.16 0.77
N SER A 6 16.67 -8.80 0.02
CA SER A 6 16.56 -8.64 -1.43
C SER A 6 15.54 -7.54 -1.71
N ALA A 7 16.04 -6.34 -2.03
CA ALA A 7 15.26 -5.13 -2.19
C ALA A 7 15.59 -4.46 -3.53
N PHE A 8 14.97 -4.94 -4.63
CA PHE A 8 15.12 -4.37 -5.98
C PHE A 8 14.87 -2.84 -5.97
N ALA A 9 13.82 -2.40 -5.29
CA ALA A 9 13.48 -1.02 -5.04
C ALA A 9 13.82 -0.68 -3.58
N CYS A 10 14.75 0.26 -3.35
CA CYS A 10 15.16 0.71 -2.03
C CYS A 10 15.75 2.12 -2.15
N ASP A 11 14.99 3.14 -1.76
CA ASP A 11 15.44 4.53 -1.85
C ASP A 11 14.83 5.38 -0.71
N PRO A 12 15.64 6.21 -0.01
CA PRO A 12 15.17 7.01 1.11
C PRO A 12 14.29 8.21 0.74
N ILE A 13 14.27 8.60 -0.55
CA ILE A 13 13.60 9.83 -1.02
C ILE A 13 12.36 9.51 -1.86
N LEU A 14 12.41 8.40 -2.61
CA LEU A 14 11.33 7.97 -3.47
C LEU A 14 10.24 7.26 -2.66
N GLY A 15 8.98 7.45 -3.04
CA GLY A 15 7.84 6.76 -2.44
C GLY A 15 7.55 5.40 -3.05
N SER A 16 6.43 4.76 -2.65
CA SER A 16 5.97 3.45 -3.14
C SER A 16 6.90 2.30 -2.74
N ASP A 17 7.27 1.42 -3.67
CA ASP A 17 8.10 0.24 -3.40
C ASP A 17 9.51 0.60 -2.93
N GLU A 18 10.05 1.72 -3.38
CA GLU A 18 11.35 2.24 -2.97
C GLU A 18 11.33 2.63 -1.49
N GLU A 19 10.27 3.30 -1.03
CA GLU A 19 10.07 3.63 0.39
C GLU A 19 9.96 2.36 1.23
N VAL A 20 9.25 1.35 0.75
CA VAL A 20 9.12 0.04 1.43
C VAL A 20 10.50 -0.57 1.68
N GLY A 21 11.33 -0.71 0.63
CA GLY A 21 12.67 -1.28 0.77
C GLY A 21 13.55 -0.50 1.74
N TRP A 22 13.47 0.83 1.71
CA TRP A 22 14.23 1.68 2.63
C TRP A 22 13.76 1.54 4.08
N GLN A 23 12.46 1.60 4.34
CA GLN A 23 11.92 1.52 5.70
C GLN A 23 12.20 0.16 6.35
N TRP A 24 12.09 -0.95 5.60
CA TRP A 24 12.50 -2.26 6.09
C TRP A 24 13.98 -2.30 6.47
N THR A 25 14.84 -1.68 5.65
CA THR A 25 16.28 -1.55 5.93
C THR A 25 16.52 -0.74 7.19
N ARG A 26 15.88 0.42 7.31
CA ARG A 26 16.00 1.33 8.46
C ARG A 26 15.58 0.65 9.76
N GLU A 27 14.42 0.05 9.76
CA GLU A 27 13.87 -0.60 10.96
C GLU A 27 14.71 -1.79 11.45
N LEU A 28 15.28 -2.56 10.52
CA LEU A 28 16.19 -3.63 10.91
C LEU A 28 17.55 -3.09 11.36
N SER A 29 18.01 -1.97 10.82
CA SER A 29 19.32 -1.39 11.18
C SER A 29 19.39 -0.86 12.62
N ILE A 30 18.25 -0.52 13.22
CA ILE A 30 18.18 -0.04 14.62
C ILE A 30 17.95 -1.19 15.62
N ARG A 31 17.85 -2.42 15.14
CA ARG A 31 17.74 -3.63 15.93
C ARG A 31 19.11 -4.35 15.97
N ASP A 32 19.29 -5.27 16.89
CA ASP A 32 20.54 -6.06 16.97
C ASP A 32 20.62 -7.13 15.87
N VAL A 33 20.67 -6.65 14.61
CA VAL A 33 20.69 -7.48 13.41
C VAL A 33 21.77 -6.96 12.45
N ASN A 34 22.63 -7.87 11.98
CA ASN A 34 23.60 -7.55 10.91
C ASN A 34 22.90 -7.62 9.55
N VAL A 35 22.59 -6.47 8.98
CA VAL A 35 21.79 -6.34 7.76
C VAL A 35 22.69 -6.15 6.53
N THR A 36 22.48 -6.99 5.53
CA THR A 36 23.01 -6.78 4.17
C THR A 36 21.84 -6.57 3.22
N VAL A 37 21.87 -5.52 2.41
CA VAL A 37 20.83 -5.18 1.43
C VAL A 37 21.37 -5.30 0.02
N ILE A 38 20.75 -6.14 -0.80
CA ILE A 38 21.02 -6.16 -2.24
C ILE A 38 19.96 -5.32 -2.94
N THR A 39 20.40 -4.27 -3.64
CA THR A 39 19.54 -3.34 -4.38
C THR A 39 20.18 -2.91 -5.70
N ARG A 40 19.47 -2.09 -6.48
CA ARG A 40 19.95 -1.59 -7.76
C ARG A 40 21.01 -0.49 -7.62
N LYS A 41 21.93 -0.40 -8.59
CA LYS A 41 22.92 0.67 -8.69
C LYS A 41 22.28 2.06 -8.83
N SER A 42 21.08 2.14 -9.45
CA SER A 42 20.36 3.40 -9.62
C SER A 42 20.02 4.11 -8.31
N HIS A 43 19.91 3.37 -7.20
CA HIS A 43 19.61 3.92 -5.87
C HIS A 43 20.87 4.30 -5.07
N ARG A 44 22.06 3.96 -5.58
CA ARG A 44 23.32 4.14 -4.86
C ARG A 44 23.55 5.58 -4.40
N SER A 45 23.45 6.54 -5.33
CA SER A 45 23.72 7.94 -5.03
C SER A 45 22.78 8.52 -3.98
N SER A 46 21.50 8.17 -4.06
CA SER A 46 20.46 8.60 -3.10
C SER A 46 20.72 8.01 -1.72
N ILE A 47 20.96 6.70 -1.64
CA ILE A 47 21.25 5.99 -0.39
C ILE A 47 22.51 6.56 0.28
N GLU A 48 23.64 6.61 -0.44
CA GLU A 48 24.91 7.06 0.13
C GLU A 48 24.86 8.51 0.63
N LYS A 49 24.22 9.42 -0.12
CA LYS A 49 23.99 10.79 0.30
C LYS A 49 23.13 10.88 1.56
N HIS A 50 22.05 10.12 1.62
CA HIS A 50 21.14 10.12 2.76
C HIS A 50 21.82 9.55 4.02
N VAL A 51 22.53 8.43 3.89
CA VAL A 51 23.30 7.81 4.99
C VAL A 51 24.36 8.78 5.52
N ALA A 52 25.10 9.45 4.63
CA ALA A 52 26.10 10.44 5.02
C ALA A 52 25.48 11.66 5.73
N ALA A 53 24.34 12.15 5.27
CA ALA A 53 23.68 13.33 5.83
C ALA A 53 22.98 13.07 7.18
N THR A 54 22.40 11.86 7.36
CA THR A 54 21.53 11.56 8.52
C THR A 54 22.15 10.59 9.53
N GLY A 55 23.18 9.85 9.14
CA GLY A 55 23.75 8.76 9.93
C GLY A 55 22.85 7.50 10.02
N GLN A 56 21.65 7.50 9.41
CA GLN A 56 20.76 6.35 9.38
C GLN A 56 21.39 5.22 8.57
N CYS A 57 21.17 3.96 8.98
CA CYS A 57 21.64 2.76 8.27
C CYS A 57 23.18 2.70 8.03
N LYS A 58 23.97 3.45 8.77
CA LYS A 58 25.45 3.44 8.65
C LYS A 58 26.08 2.08 8.96
N ASN A 59 25.38 1.23 9.70
CA ASN A 59 25.75 -0.14 10.06
C ASN A 59 25.25 -1.18 9.05
N VAL A 60 24.58 -0.77 7.99
CA VAL A 60 24.04 -1.65 6.93
C VAL A 60 25.04 -1.79 5.81
N ARG A 61 25.26 -3.03 5.35
CA ARG A 61 26.04 -3.30 4.14
C ARG A 61 25.14 -3.23 2.91
N PHE A 62 25.29 -2.20 2.08
CA PHE A 62 24.61 -2.10 0.79
C PHE A 62 25.45 -2.75 -0.32
N VAL A 63 24.82 -3.60 -1.12
CA VAL A 63 25.40 -4.28 -2.29
C VAL A 63 24.59 -3.88 -3.51
N TYR A 64 25.23 -3.16 -4.43
CA TYR A 64 24.57 -2.61 -5.61
C TYR A 64 24.80 -3.52 -6.82
N VAL A 65 23.72 -4.08 -7.34
CA VAL A 65 23.74 -5.04 -8.45
C VAL A 65 22.91 -4.54 -9.59
N ASP A 66 23.47 -4.49 -10.79
CA ASP A 66 22.74 -4.29 -12.06
C ASP A 66 23.48 -5.00 -13.21
N ILE A 67 22.76 -5.31 -14.29
CA ILE A 67 23.28 -5.77 -15.56
C ILE A 67 23.15 -4.61 -16.54
N ASP A 68 24.11 -3.67 -16.49
CA ASP A 68 24.01 -2.34 -17.09
C ASP A 68 23.67 -2.39 -18.59
N TRP A 69 24.35 -3.26 -19.37
CA TRP A 69 24.09 -3.41 -20.79
C TRP A 69 22.68 -3.92 -21.09
N LEU A 70 22.19 -4.88 -20.31
CA LEU A 70 20.85 -5.45 -20.48
C LEU A 70 19.76 -4.45 -20.09
N HIS A 71 20.00 -3.70 -19.00
CA HIS A 71 19.10 -2.63 -18.60
C HIS A 71 18.99 -1.55 -19.70
N ALA A 72 20.09 -1.14 -20.30
CA ALA A 72 20.10 -0.17 -21.39
C ALA A 72 19.30 -0.64 -22.61
N VAL A 73 19.39 -1.93 -22.94
CA VAL A 73 18.64 -2.53 -24.07
C VAL A 73 17.15 -2.67 -23.76
N LEU A 74 16.79 -3.10 -22.55
CA LEU A 74 15.39 -3.42 -22.19
C LEU A 74 14.59 -2.18 -21.78
N HIS A 75 15.22 -1.15 -21.19
CA HIS A 75 14.53 0.02 -20.64
C HIS A 75 13.65 0.76 -21.67
N PRO A 76 14.04 0.99 -22.94
CA PRO A 76 13.20 1.63 -23.92
C PRO A 76 11.90 0.87 -24.23
N ILE A 77 11.96 -0.47 -24.17
CA ILE A 77 10.84 -1.38 -24.48
C ILE A 77 10.00 -1.65 -23.24
N ASN A 78 10.64 -1.75 -22.07
CA ASN A 78 10.00 -2.09 -20.81
C ASN A 78 10.36 -1.09 -19.70
N ARG A 79 9.82 0.12 -19.82
CA ARG A 79 10.03 1.23 -18.86
C ARG A 79 9.71 0.86 -17.40
N ARG A 80 8.87 -0.16 -17.16
CA ARG A 80 8.52 -0.63 -15.82
C ARG A 80 9.43 -1.74 -15.31
N ASN A 81 10.50 -2.08 -16.03
CA ASN A 81 11.51 -3.07 -15.64
C ASN A 81 10.99 -4.50 -15.33
N HIS A 82 9.76 -4.86 -15.71
CA HIS A 82 9.21 -6.18 -15.38
C HIS A 82 10.00 -7.36 -15.98
N ILE A 83 10.49 -7.22 -17.22
CA ILE A 83 11.32 -8.25 -17.86
C ILE A 83 12.74 -8.22 -17.28
N TYR A 84 13.31 -7.02 -17.14
CA TYR A 84 14.64 -6.83 -16.57
C TYR A 84 14.76 -7.43 -15.18
N TYR A 85 13.70 -7.35 -14.38
CA TYR A 85 13.66 -7.87 -13.01
C TYR A 85 14.03 -9.35 -12.89
N TYR A 86 13.62 -10.23 -13.84
CA TYR A 86 13.97 -11.64 -13.82
C TYR A 86 15.49 -11.86 -13.94
N PHE A 87 16.15 -11.10 -14.81
CA PHE A 87 17.59 -11.16 -14.98
C PHE A 87 18.32 -10.57 -13.77
N TRP A 88 17.77 -9.47 -13.24
CA TRP A 88 18.31 -8.86 -12.03
C TRP A 88 18.24 -9.83 -10.84
N GLN A 89 17.16 -10.56 -10.66
CA GLN A 89 17.02 -11.56 -9.61
C GLN A 89 18.11 -12.63 -9.68
N TRP A 90 18.49 -13.04 -10.88
CA TRP A 90 19.58 -13.98 -11.08
C TRP A 90 20.95 -13.38 -10.70
N ALA A 91 21.23 -12.15 -11.13
CA ALA A 91 22.46 -11.45 -10.75
C ALA A 91 22.56 -11.21 -9.23
N ALA A 92 21.43 -10.80 -8.62
CA ALA A 92 21.33 -10.62 -7.18
C ALA A 92 21.54 -11.94 -6.41
N TYR A 93 20.97 -13.05 -6.90
CA TYR A 93 21.22 -14.38 -6.34
C TYR A 93 22.70 -14.76 -6.41
N ARG A 94 23.38 -14.56 -7.53
CA ARG A 94 24.82 -14.85 -7.64
C ARG A 94 25.65 -14.05 -6.65
N ALA A 95 25.41 -12.75 -6.54
CA ALA A 95 26.09 -11.91 -5.55
C ALA A 95 25.79 -12.38 -4.11
N ALA A 96 24.55 -12.79 -3.83
CA ALA A 96 24.18 -13.35 -2.53
C ALA A 96 24.89 -14.67 -2.25
N ALA A 97 25.02 -15.57 -3.24
CA ALA A 97 25.67 -16.87 -3.11
C ALA A 97 27.15 -16.73 -2.77
N GLU A 98 27.86 -15.81 -3.43
CA GLU A 98 29.27 -15.52 -3.14
C GLU A 98 29.47 -15.04 -1.69
N MET A 99 28.59 -14.14 -1.21
CA MET A 99 28.64 -13.66 0.16
C MET A 99 28.24 -14.74 1.18
N HIS A 100 27.24 -15.56 0.84
CA HIS A 100 26.76 -16.63 1.69
C HIS A 100 27.80 -17.72 1.87
N ALA A 101 28.57 -18.05 0.83
CA ALA A 101 29.67 -19.02 0.89
C ALA A 101 30.82 -18.56 1.80
N GLN A 102 31.10 -17.26 1.85
CA GLN A 102 32.12 -16.67 2.73
C GLN A 102 31.65 -16.62 4.20
N ALA A 103 30.40 -16.18 4.39
CA ALA A 103 29.81 -16.08 5.70
C ALA A 103 28.27 -16.26 5.58
N PRO A 104 27.73 -17.39 6.08
CA PRO A 104 26.32 -17.73 5.91
C PRO A 104 25.35 -16.69 6.49
N PHE A 105 24.26 -16.43 5.80
CA PHE A 105 23.11 -15.70 6.31
C PHE A 105 22.20 -16.63 7.11
N ASP A 106 21.62 -16.14 8.19
CA ASP A 106 20.67 -16.89 9.02
C ASP A 106 19.25 -16.79 8.45
N LEU A 107 18.92 -15.67 7.80
CA LEU A 107 17.65 -15.40 7.19
C LEU A 107 17.81 -14.56 5.92
N ILE A 108 17.01 -14.89 4.93
CA ILE A 108 16.88 -14.11 3.70
C ILE A 108 15.45 -13.58 3.63
N HIS A 109 15.27 -12.31 3.31
CA HIS A 109 13.96 -11.71 3.14
C HIS A 109 13.86 -10.99 1.81
N HIS A 110 12.96 -11.45 0.94
CA HIS A 110 12.59 -10.74 -0.26
C HIS A 110 11.52 -9.70 0.08
N VAL A 111 11.88 -8.42 0.05
CA VAL A 111 11.03 -7.30 0.45
C VAL A 111 10.41 -6.59 -0.75
N THR A 112 11.20 -6.28 -1.77
CA THR A 112 10.74 -5.62 -2.99
C THR A 112 11.29 -6.30 -4.26
N TRP A 113 10.51 -6.38 -5.29
CA TRP A 113 9.27 -5.68 -5.60
C TRP A 113 8.07 -6.26 -4.86
N VAL A 114 7.15 -5.38 -4.46
CA VAL A 114 5.91 -5.75 -3.78
C VAL A 114 4.91 -6.34 -4.82
N SER A 115 5.28 -7.46 -5.42
CA SER A 115 4.46 -8.13 -6.44
C SER A 115 4.52 -9.64 -6.32
N PHE A 116 3.37 -10.28 -6.14
CA PHE A 116 3.27 -11.74 -6.06
C PHE A 116 3.44 -12.45 -7.42
N ARG A 117 3.57 -11.69 -8.50
CA ARG A 117 3.85 -12.22 -9.85
C ARG A 117 5.33 -12.21 -10.21
N GLN A 118 6.17 -11.73 -9.32
CA GLN A 118 7.61 -11.60 -9.55
C GLN A 118 8.35 -12.60 -8.65
N PRO A 119 9.08 -13.57 -9.24
CA PRO A 119 9.79 -14.59 -8.47
C PRO A 119 10.99 -14.04 -7.73
N SER A 120 11.42 -14.75 -6.70
CA SER A 120 12.71 -14.55 -6.05
C SER A 120 13.56 -15.83 -6.16
N PHE A 121 14.79 -15.69 -6.59
CA PHE A 121 15.73 -16.82 -6.65
C PHE A 121 16.55 -17.00 -5.35
N MET A 122 16.32 -16.13 -4.37
CA MET A 122 17.04 -16.13 -3.10
C MET A 122 16.87 -17.44 -2.31
N GLY A 123 15.74 -18.12 -2.47
CA GLY A 123 15.51 -19.41 -1.81
C GLY A 123 16.41 -20.55 -2.30
N LEU A 124 17.10 -20.38 -3.44
CA LEU A 124 18.11 -21.35 -3.93
C LEU A 124 19.36 -21.43 -3.02
N LEU A 125 19.54 -20.47 -2.12
CA LEU A 125 20.64 -20.50 -1.15
C LEU A 125 20.45 -21.55 -0.04
N GLY A 126 19.26 -22.15 0.09
CA GLY A 126 18.99 -23.16 1.11
C GLY A 126 18.81 -22.63 2.53
N THR A 127 18.87 -21.33 2.72
CA THR A 127 18.62 -20.64 3.99
C THR A 127 17.12 -20.33 4.16
N PRO A 128 16.58 -20.29 5.39
CA PRO A 128 15.22 -19.83 5.63
C PRO A 128 14.93 -18.53 4.89
N MET A 129 13.84 -18.51 4.08
CA MET A 129 13.48 -17.35 3.27
C MET A 129 12.08 -16.88 3.59
N PHE A 130 11.95 -15.57 3.86
CA PHE A 130 10.68 -14.86 3.89
C PHE A 130 10.43 -14.20 2.54
N PHE A 131 9.20 -14.33 2.04
CA PHE A 131 8.78 -13.75 0.77
C PHE A 131 7.64 -12.76 0.98
N GLY A 132 7.88 -11.49 0.75
CA GLY A 132 6.88 -10.44 0.88
C GLY A 132 7.11 -9.50 2.08
N PRO A 133 6.12 -8.68 2.43
CA PRO A 133 4.73 -8.69 1.96
C PRO A 133 4.58 -8.31 0.48
N VAL A 134 3.89 -9.16 -0.28
CA VAL A 134 3.67 -8.96 -1.72
C VAL A 134 2.19 -8.69 -2.02
N ALA A 135 1.98 -7.91 -3.06
CA ALA A 135 0.70 -7.40 -3.51
C ALA A 135 0.41 -7.76 -4.97
N GLY A 136 -0.65 -7.21 -5.51
CA GLY A 136 -0.92 -7.24 -6.93
C GLY A 136 -1.96 -8.27 -7.38
N GLY A 137 -2.42 -9.15 -6.47
CA GLY A 137 -3.46 -10.13 -6.73
C GLY A 137 -4.88 -9.65 -6.48
N ASP A 138 -5.06 -8.46 -5.91
CA ASP A 138 -6.39 -7.92 -5.65
C ASP A 138 -7.15 -7.68 -6.96
N GLU A 139 -8.41 -8.12 -6.99
CA GLU A 139 -9.33 -7.89 -8.10
C GLU A 139 -10.36 -6.84 -7.74
N ILE A 140 -10.80 -6.13 -8.75
CA ILE A 140 -11.95 -5.23 -8.65
C ILE A 140 -13.22 -6.11 -8.59
N PRO A 141 -14.15 -5.83 -7.68
CA PRO A 141 -15.41 -6.58 -7.61
C PRO A 141 -16.14 -6.59 -8.95
N LYS A 142 -16.85 -7.68 -9.23
CA LYS A 142 -17.58 -7.84 -10.49
C LYS A 142 -18.63 -6.73 -10.65
N GLY A 143 -18.69 -6.17 -11.84
CA GLY A 143 -19.63 -5.09 -12.17
C GLY A 143 -19.03 -3.69 -12.06
N TYR A 144 -18.08 -3.44 -11.17
CA TYR A 144 -17.54 -2.10 -10.91
C TYR A 144 -16.63 -1.57 -12.02
N ALA A 145 -15.92 -2.45 -12.70
CA ALA A 145 -15.08 -2.08 -13.83
C ALA A 145 -15.86 -1.59 -15.06
N ARG A 146 -17.21 -1.74 -15.07
CA ARG A 146 -18.06 -1.22 -16.18
C ARG A 146 -17.98 0.29 -16.35
N ALA A 147 -17.73 1.00 -15.27
CA ALA A 147 -17.56 2.46 -15.27
C ALA A 147 -16.19 2.91 -15.81
N PHE A 148 -15.24 2.02 -15.98
CA PHE A 148 -13.90 2.34 -16.47
C PHE A 148 -13.88 2.59 -17.97
N SER A 149 -12.88 3.35 -18.43
CA SER A 149 -12.63 3.51 -19.85
C SER A 149 -12.28 2.15 -20.49
N PHE A 150 -12.47 2.03 -21.81
CA PHE A 150 -12.19 0.79 -22.54
C PHE A 150 -10.75 0.29 -22.31
N ASN A 151 -9.76 1.18 -22.36
CA ASN A 151 -8.36 0.84 -22.14
C ASN A 151 -8.11 0.31 -20.71
N GLN A 152 -8.72 0.92 -19.71
CA GLN A 152 -8.62 0.45 -18.32
C GLN A 152 -9.28 -0.92 -18.13
N ARG A 153 -10.44 -1.17 -18.76
CA ARG A 153 -11.09 -2.49 -18.71
C ARG A 153 -10.21 -3.57 -19.35
N MET A 154 -9.57 -3.27 -20.48
CA MET A 154 -8.65 -4.21 -21.13
C MET A 154 -7.45 -4.50 -20.23
N VAL A 155 -6.87 -3.49 -19.60
CA VAL A 155 -5.77 -3.67 -18.61
C VAL A 155 -6.21 -4.57 -17.45
N GLU A 156 -7.44 -4.40 -16.93
CA GLU A 156 -7.96 -5.24 -15.85
C GLU A 156 -8.16 -6.71 -16.29
N ILE A 157 -8.64 -6.94 -17.49
CA ILE A 157 -8.76 -8.31 -18.06
C ILE A 157 -7.39 -8.97 -18.17
N LEU A 158 -6.42 -8.28 -18.78
CA LEU A 158 -5.05 -8.79 -18.93
C LEU A 158 -4.40 -9.06 -17.57
N ARG A 159 -4.65 -8.19 -16.59
CA ARG A 159 -4.18 -8.35 -15.21
C ARG A 159 -4.83 -9.58 -14.56
N GLY A 160 -6.12 -9.79 -14.75
CA GLY A 160 -6.83 -10.98 -14.26
C GLY A 160 -6.23 -12.26 -14.82
N LEU A 161 -5.97 -12.30 -16.13
CA LEU A 161 -5.29 -13.42 -16.80
C LEU A 161 -3.88 -13.65 -16.23
N ALA A 162 -3.08 -12.58 -16.07
CA ALA A 162 -1.75 -12.68 -15.49
C ALA A 162 -1.79 -13.23 -14.05
N ASN A 163 -2.79 -12.83 -13.25
CA ASN A 163 -2.99 -13.37 -11.91
C ASN A 163 -3.28 -14.87 -11.91
N ILE A 164 -4.07 -15.35 -12.87
CA ILE A 164 -4.36 -16.78 -13.02
C ILE A 164 -3.10 -17.53 -13.45
N MET A 165 -2.37 -16.99 -14.42
CA MET A 165 -1.13 -17.61 -14.95
C MET A 165 -0.04 -17.73 -13.88
N THR A 166 0.06 -16.80 -12.94
CA THR A 166 1.03 -16.85 -11.82
C THR A 166 0.92 -18.16 -11.02
N ARG A 167 -0.28 -18.73 -10.91
CA ARG A 167 -0.49 -20.02 -10.22
C ARG A 167 0.24 -21.18 -10.90
N PHE A 168 0.43 -21.09 -12.20
CA PHE A 168 1.05 -22.12 -13.03
C PHE A 168 2.51 -21.79 -13.39
N ASP A 169 2.95 -20.55 -13.11
CA ASP A 169 4.32 -20.11 -13.36
C ASP A 169 5.32 -20.96 -12.55
N PRO A 170 6.24 -21.69 -13.20
CA PRO A 170 7.18 -22.57 -12.54
C PRO A 170 8.14 -21.81 -11.61
N LEU A 171 8.55 -20.58 -11.96
CA LEU A 171 9.47 -19.77 -11.16
C LEU A 171 8.77 -19.25 -9.89
N MET A 172 7.50 -18.83 -10.00
CA MET A 172 6.70 -18.48 -8.84
C MET A 172 6.43 -19.68 -7.93
N ARG A 173 6.12 -20.86 -8.53
CA ARG A 173 5.94 -22.09 -7.76
C ARG A 173 7.22 -22.48 -7.01
N LEU A 174 8.39 -22.32 -7.66
CA LEU A 174 9.69 -22.52 -7.02
C LEU A 174 9.88 -21.57 -5.84
N THR A 175 9.62 -20.26 -6.03
CA THR A 175 9.68 -19.25 -4.96
C THR A 175 8.78 -19.64 -3.77
N PHE A 176 7.51 -19.98 -4.03
CA PHE A 176 6.59 -20.40 -2.97
C PHE A 176 7.02 -21.70 -2.28
N LYS A 177 7.62 -22.64 -3.01
CA LYS A 177 8.12 -23.91 -2.44
C LYS A 177 9.26 -23.65 -1.47
N GLN A 178 10.20 -22.80 -1.86
CA GLN A 178 11.41 -22.47 -1.09
C GLN A 178 11.16 -21.54 0.08
N ALA A 179 10.15 -20.65 -0.02
CA ALA A 179 9.80 -19.75 1.07
C ALA A 179 9.41 -20.51 2.34
N THR A 180 9.97 -20.12 3.47
CA THR A 180 9.57 -20.60 4.81
C THR A 180 8.31 -19.92 5.28
N LYS A 181 8.18 -18.60 5.03
CA LYS A 181 6.98 -17.80 5.26
C LYS A 181 6.69 -16.93 4.04
N ILE A 182 5.41 -16.71 3.77
CA ILE A 182 4.93 -15.88 2.67
C ILE A 182 3.97 -14.86 3.25
N PHE A 183 4.20 -13.57 2.99
CA PHE A 183 3.33 -12.51 3.47
C PHE A 183 2.62 -11.84 2.29
N PHE A 184 1.32 -11.63 2.42
CA PHE A 184 0.48 -10.97 1.44
C PHE A 184 -0.20 -9.75 2.05
N THR A 185 -0.42 -8.72 1.24
CA THR A 185 -1.02 -7.48 1.72
C THR A 185 -2.54 -7.56 1.94
N SER A 186 -3.19 -8.63 1.50
CA SER A 186 -4.65 -8.82 1.71
C SER A 186 -5.07 -10.29 1.72
N GLN A 187 -6.24 -10.55 2.29
CA GLN A 187 -6.86 -11.90 2.34
C GLN A 187 -7.17 -12.46 0.94
N GLY A 188 -7.50 -11.60 -0.03
CA GLY A 188 -7.81 -12.04 -1.40
C GLY A 188 -6.67 -12.79 -2.08
N HIS A 189 -5.43 -12.55 -1.69
CA HIS A 189 -4.26 -13.25 -2.22
C HIS A 189 -4.15 -14.71 -1.75
N LEU A 190 -4.58 -15.03 -0.53
CA LEU A 190 -4.45 -16.38 0.04
C LEU A 190 -5.14 -17.45 -0.80
N GLN A 191 -6.25 -17.10 -1.44
CA GLN A 191 -7.00 -18.04 -2.29
C GLN A 191 -6.30 -18.32 -3.62
N ARG A 192 -5.40 -17.43 -4.07
CA ARG A 192 -4.69 -17.50 -5.35
C ARG A 192 -3.38 -18.29 -5.27
N VAL A 193 -2.87 -18.46 -4.05
CA VAL A 193 -1.64 -19.24 -3.82
C VAL A 193 -1.91 -20.72 -4.05
N PRO A 194 -0.95 -21.47 -4.63
CA PRO A 194 -1.05 -22.92 -4.71
C PRO A 194 -1.32 -23.56 -3.34
N LYS A 195 -2.13 -24.62 -3.30
CA LYS A 195 -2.56 -25.26 -2.03
C LYS A 195 -1.39 -25.57 -1.08
N PHE A 196 -0.26 -26.06 -1.63
CA PHE A 196 0.93 -26.42 -0.84
C PHE A 196 1.60 -25.24 -0.13
N ALA A 197 1.35 -24.01 -0.56
CA ALA A 197 1.98 -22.81 0.01
C ALA A 197 1.05 -22.08 1.00
N ARG A 198 -0.24 -22.46 1.10
CA ARG A 198 -1.22 -21.75 1.94
C ARG A 198 -0.91 -21.82 3.43
N SER A 199 -0.38 -22.92 3.91
CA SER A 199 0.00 -23.11 5.33
C SER A 199 1.17 -22.21 5.75
N LYS A 200 1.96 -21.70 4.79
CA LYS A 200 3.09 -20.80 5.03
C LYS A 200 2.70 -19.32 4.86
N ALA A 201 1.46 -19.05 4.43
CA ALA A 201 1.02 -17.73 4.03
C ALA A 201 0.28 -17.02 5.16
N ALA A 202 0.60 -15.75 5.37
CA ALA A 202 -0.05 -14.85 6.31
C ALA A 202 -0.38 -13.51 5.63
N VAL A 203 -1.27 -12.73 6.25
CA VAL A 203 -1.58 -11.37 5.79
C VAL A 203 -0.83 -10.38 6.65
N GLU A 204 0.04 -9.60 6.01
CA GLU A 204 0.74 -8.45 6.59
C GLU A 204 0.84 -7.35 5.55
N LEU A 205 0.71 -6.10 5.98
CA LEU A 205 0.89 -4.97 5.07
C LEU A 205 2.35 -4.84 4.64
N ALA A 206 2.57 -4.39 3.41
CA ALA A 206 3.92 -4.06 2.93
C ALA A 206 4.38 -2.70 3.46
N ILE A 207 3.44 -1.87 3.91
CA ILE A 207 3.66 -0.51 4.36
C ILE A 207 3.34 -0.36 5.84
N GLY A 208 4.06 0.55 6.47
CA GLY A 208 3.77 1.04 7.80
C GLY A 208 3.69 2.56 7.83
N CYS A 209 3.36 3.10 8.97
CA CYS A 209 3.41 4.53 9.22
C CYS A 209 4.49 4.85 10.28
N ASP A 210 5.07 6.04 10.20
CA ASP A 210 6.02 6.50 11.21
C ASP A 210 5.28 6.82 12.52
N LYS A 211 5.93 6.52 13.65
CA LYS A 211 5.49 7.04 14.96
C LYS A 211 5.62 8.56 14.93
N ARG A 212 4.57 9.26 14.53
CA ARG A 212 4.50 10.70 14.72
C ARG A 212 4.28 10.98 16.20
N LYS A 213 4.97 12.00 16.72
CA LYS A 213 4.47 12.68 17.90
C LYS A 213 3.12 13.27 17.48
N VAL A 214 2.06 12.61 17.89
CA VAL A 214 0.72 13.13 17.73
C VAL A 214 0.67 14.33 18.65
N ASP A 215 0.59 15.52 18.06
CA ASP A 215 0.17 16.68 18.84
C ASP A 215 -1.16 16.30 19.49
N SER A 216 -1.23 16.55 20.78
CA SER A 216 -2.32 16.12 21.66
C SER A 216 -3.69 16.19 20.96
N PRO A 217 -4.58 15.21 21.16
CA PRO A 217 -5.94 15.20 20.58
C PRO A 217 -6.72 16.50 20.78
N ASP A 218 -6.36 17.26 21.81
CA ASP A 218 -7.01 18.54 22.18
C ASP A 218 -6.74 19.71 21.23
N ASN A 219 -5.79 19.59 20.29
CA ASN A 219 -5.50 20.64 19.30
C ASN A 219 -6.47 20.67 18.10
N ARG A 220 -7.40 19.71 17.97
CA ARG A 220 -8.58 19.90 17.15
C ARG A 220 -9.54 20.80 17.90
N THR A 221 -9.51 22.10 17.64
CA THR A 221 -10.52 23.03 18.14
C THR A 221 -11.91 22.51 17.79
N GLU A 222 -12.85 22.54 18.75
CA GLU A 222 -14.28 22.14 18.54
C GLU A 222 -14.89 22.81 17.31
N ALA A 223 -14.42 24.01 16.97
CA ALA A 223 -14.81 24.76 15.77
C ALA A 223 -14.45 24.03 14.45
N ALA A 224 -13.58 23.00 14.45
CA ALA A 224 -13.20 22.26 13.26
C ALA A 224 -14.17 21.12 12.87
N ARG A 225 -15.04 20.69 13.78
CA ARG A 225 -15.94 19.54 13.59
C ARG A 225 -17.35 20.00 13.17
N GLN A 226 -17.53 20.25 11.86
CA GLN A 226 -18.84 20.62 11.34
C GLN A 226 -19.71 19.41 10.97
N GLY A 227 -19.13 18.21 10.88
CA GLY A 227 -19.85 16.98 10.54
C GLY A 227 -20.38 16.94 9.10
N ASN A 228 -19.78 17.72 8.19
CA ASN A 228 -20.26 17.86 6.82
C ASN A 228 -19.13 17.91 5.78
N ARG A 229 -17.86 17.66 6.15
CA ARG A 229 -16.72 17.77 5.24
C ARG A 229 -16.09 16.42 4.99
N LEU A 230 -16.19 15.94 3.76
CA LEU A 230 -15.56 14.73 3.27
C LEU A 230 -14.29 15.07 2.51
N LEU A 231 -13.25 14.24 2.70
CA LEU A 231 -11.99 14.36 1.98
C LEU A 231 -11.71 13.07 1.20
N PHE A 232 -11.40 13.19 -0.08
CA PHE A 232 -10.78 12.14 -0.87
C PHE A 232 -9.34 12.52 -1.19
N VAL A 233 -8.40 11.60 -1.02
CA VAL A 233 -7.00 11.77 -1.41
C VAL A 233 -6.56 10.58 -2.25
N GLY A 234 -6.12 10.85 -3.49
CA GLY A 234 -5.63 9.78 -4.36
C GLY A 234 -5.55 10.17 -5.83
N ARG A 235 -4.84 9.37 -6.62
CA ARG A 235 -4.77 9.56 -8.06
C ARG A 235 -6.16 9.42 -8.69
N CYS A 236 -6.50 10.32 -9.61
CA CYS A 236 -7.76 10.26 -10.36
C CYS A 236 -7.70 9.21 -11.47
N ILE A 237 -7.84 7.94 -11.08
CA ILE A 237 -7.80 6.76 -11.94
C ILE A 237 -8.89 5.76 -11.53
N GLY A 238 -9.47 5.04 -12.48
CA GLY A 238 -10.69 4.24 -12.31
C GLY A 238 -10.72 3.35 -11.06
N TRP A 239 -9.64 2.63 -10.77
CA TRP A 239 -9.62 1.73 -9.59
C TRP A 239 -9.54 2.45 -8.24
N LYS A 240 -9.36 3.79 -8.20
CA LYS A 240 -9.58 4.58 -6.99
C LYS A 240 -11.07 4.84 -6.68
N GLY A 241 -11.96 4.34 -7.56
CA GLY A 241 -13.36 4.11 -7.28
C GLY A 241 -14.24 5.34 -7.19
N MET A 242 -13.78 6.52 -7.63
CA MET A 242 -14.59 7.74 -7.57
C MET A 242 -15.84 7.65 -8.48
N ASP A 243 -15.85 6.75 -9.47
CA ASP A 243 -17.06 6.49 -10.26
C ASP A 243 -18.25 6.04 -9.44
N ILE A 244 -18.01 5.17 -8.47
CA ILE A 244 -19.01 4.77 -7.47
C ILE A 244 -19.08 5.81 -6.33
N GLY A 245 -17.96 6.40 -5.96
CA GLY A 245 -17.91 7.46 -4.95
C GLY A 245 -18.83 8.64 -5.26
N LEU A 246 -18.91 9.07 -6.52
CA LEU A 246 -19.84 10.14 -6.93
C LEU A 246 -21.31 9.72 -6.82
N LEU A 247 -21.64 8.46 -7.10
CA LEU A 247 -23.02 7.95 -6.87
C LEU A 247 -23.35 7.92 -5.38
N VAL A 248 -22.40 7.48 -4.54
CA VAL A 248 -22.55 7.52 -3.08
C VAL A 248 -22.71 8.95 -2.59
N PHE A 249 -21.90 9.87 -3.06
CA PHE A 249 -21.97 11.28 -2.66
C PHE A 249 -23.28 11.92 -3.10
N ALA A 250 -23.77 11.63 -4.32
CA ALA A 250 -25.10 12.08 -4.77
C ALA A 250 -26.23 11.54 -3.86
N LYS A 251 -26.15 10.27 -3.46
CA LYS A 251 -27.12 9.66 -2.52
C LYS A 251 -27.09 10.36 -1.15
N ILE A 252 -25.91 10.64 -0.61
CA ILE A 252 -25.74 11.38 0.65
C ILE A 252 -26.40 12.75 0.57
N ARG A 253 -26.19 13.48 -0.52
CA ARG A 253 -26.72 14.83 -0.69
C ARG A 253 -28.25 14.90 -0.83
N GLN A 254 -28.92 13.81 -1.16
CA GLN A 254 -30.41 13.76 -1.14
C GLN A 254 -30.95 13.95 0.28
N THR A 255 -30.23 13.52 1.31
CA THR A 255 -30.64 13.63 2.72
C THR A 255 -29.93 14.74 3.47
N ARG A 256 -28.67 15.01 3.11
CA ARG A 256 -27.79 15.99 3.75
C ARG A 256 -27.15 16.90 2.68
N PRO A 257 -27.89 17.90 2.18
CA PRO A 257 -27.42 18.81 1.13
C PRO A 257 -26.29 19.75 1.58
N ASP A 258 -26.01 19.83 2.88
CA ASP A 258 -24.95 20.62 3.48
C ASP A 258 -23.56 19.94 3.41
N ILE A 259 -23.50 18.64 3.09
CA ILE A 259 -22.24 17.90 3.02
C ILE A 259 -21.46 18.27 1.76
N THR A 260 -20.17 18.54 1.92
CA THR A 260 -19.21 18.86 0.85
C THR A 260 -18.14 17.79 0.71
N LEU A 261 -17.57 17.66 -0.48
CA LEU A 261 -16.48 16.76 -0.79
C LEU A 261 -15.29 17.54 -1.36
N THR A 262 -14.12 17.41 -0.76
CA THR A 262 -12.87 17.88 -1.36
C THR A 262 -12.10 16.70 -1.95
N VAL A 263 -11.71 16.84 -3.21
CA VAL A 263 -10.95 15.84 -3.97
C VAL A 263 -9.53 16.34 -4.19
N VAL A 264 -8.55 15.65 -3.57
CA VAL A 264 -7.13 15.94 -3.70
C VAL A 264 -6.47 14.86 -4.54
N GLY A 265 -5.83 15.27 -5.62
CA GLY A 265 -5.13 14.42 -6.57
C GLY A 265 -5.47 14.75 -8.01
N ASP A 266 -4.71 14.14 -8.92
CA ASP A 266 -4.87 14.31 -10.35
C ASP A 266 -4.72 12.97 -11.08
N GLY A 267 -5.08 12.93 -12.36
CA GLY A 267 -4.99 11.74 -13.18
C GLY A 267 -5.94 11.74 -14.37
N ILE A 268 -5.84 10.68 -15.17
CA ILE A 268 -6.51 10.57 -16.47
C ILE A 268 -8.05 10.60 -16.40
N ASP A 269 -8.63 10.25 -15.27
CA ASP A 269 -10.08 10.22 -15.08
C ASP A 269 -10.67 11.50 -14.44
N ARG A 270 -9.82 12.47 -14.07
CA ARG A 270 -10.30 13.69 -13.37
C ARG A 270 -11.39 14.41 -14.16
N ALA A 271 -11.15 14.68 -15.44
CA ALA A 271 -12.14 15.39 -16.29
C ALA A 271 -13.45 14.60 -16.40
N ARG A 272 -13.37 13.29 -16.57
CA ARG A 272 -14.53 12.40 -16.63
C ARG A 272 -15.33 12.39 -15.32
N TRP A 273 -14.66 12.40 -14.18
CA TRP A 273 -15.32 12.47 -12.87
C TRP A 273 -15.99 13.83 -12.64
N MET A 274 -15.36 14.93 -13.07
CA MET A 274 -15.97 16.26 -13.01
C MET A 274 -17.23 16.34 -13.87
N GLU A 275 -17.22 15.74 -15.07
CA GLU A 275 -18.42 15.69 -15.93
C GLU A 275 -19.53 14.87 -15.28
N LYS A 276 -19.20 13.69 -14.76
CA LYS A 276 -20.16 12.87 -14.03
C LYS A 276 -20.76 13.57 -12.82
N ALA A 277 -19.99 14.39 -12.12
CA ALA A 277 -20.48 15.19 -11.01
C ALA A 277 -21.52 16.24 -11.48
N ARG A 278 -21.34 16.84 -12.69
CA ARG A 278 -22.34 17.75 -13.29
C ARG A 278 -23.61 16.98 -13.68
N GLU A 279 -23.48 15.82 -14.33
CA GLU A 279 -24.61 14.97 -14.69
C GLU A 279 -25.44 14.56 -13.47
N LEU A 280 -24.80 14.34 -12.32
CA LEU A 280 -25.45 13.99 -11.06
C LEU A 280 -25.98 15.22 -10.28
N GLY A 281 -25.74 16.44 -10.75
CA GLY A 281 -26.19 17.67 -10.08
C GLY A 281 -25.48 17.97 -8.76
N ILE A 282 -24.26 17.49 -8.58
CA ILE A 282 -23.48 17.61 -7.32
C ILE A 282 -22.18 18.41 -7.50
N ALA A 283 -21.91 18.95 -8.67
CA ALA A 283 -20.64 19.60 -9.00
C ALA A 283 -20.29 20.75 -8.06
N GLU A 284 -21.26 21.57 -7.68
CA GLU A 284 -21.07 22.74 -6.79
C GLU A 284 -20.69 22.38 -5.36
N ALA A 285 -20.90 21.13 -4.96
CA ALA A 285 -20.54 20.63 -3.64
C ALA A 285 -19.17 19.91 -3.60
N ILE A 286 -18.45 19.91 -4.73
CA ILE A 286 -17.14 19.23 -4.85
C ILE A 286 -16.06 20.25 -5.17
N ASP A 287 -15.06 20.32 -4.29
CA ASP A 287 -13.85 21.12 -4.47
C ASP A 287 -12.70 20.23 -5.03
N TRP A 288 -12.29 20.49 -6.27
CA TRP A 288 -11.26 19.75 -6.98
C TRP A 288 -9.90 20.46 -6.89
N ARG A 289 -9.06 20.11 -5.91
CA ARG A 289 -7.79 20.80 -5.62
C ARG A 289 -6.61 20.37 -6.47
N GLY A 290 -6.74 19.31 -7.28
CA GLY A 290 -5.61 18.79 -8.01
C GLY A 290 -4.55 18.17 -7.11
N TRP A 291 -3.30 18.08 -7.60
CA TRP A 291 -2.19 17.49 -6.86
C TRP A 291 -1.67 18.45 -5.78
N LEU A 292 -1.44 17.94 -4.58
CA LEU A 292 -0.85 18.67 -3.46
C LEU A 292 0.39 17.92 -2.93
N SER A 293 1.32 18.65 -2.30
CA SER A 293 2.46 18.04 -1.62
C SER A 293 2.03 17.20 -0.41
N LYS A 294 2.86 16.23 -0.03
CA LYS A 294 2.58 15.36 1.13
C LYS A 294 2.32 16.18 2.41
N LEU A 295 3.08 17.22 2.66
CA LEU A 295 2.88 18.10 3.82
C LEU A 295 1.52 18.80 3.78
N ALA A 296 1.14 19.38 2.63
CA ALA A 296 -0.16 20.03 2.47
C ALA A 296 -1.33 19.07 2.66
N VAL A 297 -1.20 17.80 2.20
CA VAL A 297 -2.20 16.77 2.43
C VAL A 297 -2.35 16.45 3.92
N LEU A 298 -1.23 16.34 4.63
CA LEU A 298 -1.24 16.06 6.07
C LEU A 298 -1.95 17.16 6.88
N ASP A 299 -1.75 18.43 6.49
CA ASP A 299 -2.45 19.57 7.10
C ASP A 299 -3.95 19.57 6.82
N LEU A 300 -4.37 18.96 5.70
CA LEU A 300 -5.78 18.83 5.36
C LEU A 300 -6.48 17.79 6.22
N TYR A 301 -5.87 16.66 6.56
CA TYR A 301 -6.54 15.62 7.36
C TYR A 301 -7.11 16.17 8.67
N ALA A 302 -6.46 17.16 9.29
CA ALA A 302 -6.94 17.78 10.51
C ALA A 302 -8.21 18.65 10.31
N LYS A 303 -8.51 19.08 9.07
CA LYS A 303 -9.58 20.03 8.73
C LYS A 303 -10.87 19.36 8.26
N PHE A 304 -10.90 18.04 8.14
CA PHE A 304 -12.01 17.28 7.61
C PHE A 304 -12.61 16.35 8.68
N ASP A 305 -13.81 15.87 8.43
CA ASP A 305 -14.54 15.06 9.39
C ASP A 305 -14.45 13.57 9.09
N VAL A 306 -14.36 13.17 7.80
CA VAL A 306 -14.22 11.79 7.35
C VAL A 306 -13.34 11.71 6.11
N LEU A 307 -12.39 10.76 6.06
CA LEU A 307 -11.76 10.36 4.81
C LEU A 307 -12.72 9.45 4.05
N PHE A 308 -13.22 9.92 2.92
CA PHE A 308 -14.07 9.20 1.99
C PHE A 308 -13.20 8.48 0.95
N TYR A 309 -13.01 7.17 1.11
CA TYR A 309 -12.03 6.41 0.32
C TYR A 309 -12.64 5.21 -0.41
N PRO A 310 -13.40 5.42 -1.50
CA PRO A 310 -14.12 4.38 -2.24
C PRO A 310 -13.20 3.54 -3.15
N SER A 311 -11.93 3.40 -2.81
CA SER A 311 -10.94 2.71 -3.64
C SER A 311 -11.28 1.22 -3.79
N LEU A 312 -11.43 0.78 -5.04
CA LEU A 312 -11.72 -0.62 -5.40
C LEU A 312 -10.47 -1.50 -5.39
N ARG A 313 -9.30 -0.90 -5.38
CA ARG A 313 -8.01 -1.59 -5.28
C ARG A 313 -6.93 -0.66 -4.72
N ASP A 314 -6.43 -1.04 -3.57
CA ASP A 314 -5.25 -0.43 -2.97
C ASP A 314 -4.57 -1.48 -2.08
N SER A 315 -3.35 -1.85 -2.42
CA SER A 315 -2.64 -2.91 -1.71
C SER A 315 -2.03 -2.44 -0.39
N GLY A 316 -1.68 -1.15 -0.31
CA GLY A 316 -1.02 -0.57 0.86
C GLY A 316 -1.98 0.23 1.75
N GLY A 317 -2.65 1.22 1.18
CA GLY A 317 -3.52 2.11 1.94
C GLY A 317 -2.76 3.20 2.71
N PHE A 318 -1.63 3.71 2.19
CA PHE A 318 -0.87 4.81 2.82
C PHE A 318 -1.77 5.96 3.27
N VAL A 319 -2.66 6.42 2.36
CA VAL A 319 -3.61 7.51 2.62
C VAL A 319 -4.52 7.22 3.82
N VAL A 320 -4.92 5.95 3.98
CA VAL A 320 -5.74 5.50 5.13
C VAL A 320 -4.96 5.59 6.42
N LEU A 321 -3.72 5.07 6.45
CA LEU A 321 -2.85 5.17 7.62
C LEU A 321 -2.51 6.62 7.98
N GLU A 322 -2.23 7.46 6.98
CA GLU A 322 -1.96 8.89 7.16
C GLU A 322 -3.18 9.62 7.78
N ALA A 323 -4.39 9.34 7.29
CA ALA A 323 -5.62 9.90 7.85
C ALA A 323 -5.83 9.48 9.31
N LEU A 324 -5.68 8.18 9.61
CA LEU A 324 -5.81 7.66 10.97
C LEU A 324 -4.75 8.25 11.91
N GLN A 325 -3.51 8.45 11.44
CA GLN A 325 -2.45 9.13 12.20
C GLN A 325 -2.76 10.60 12.51
N CYS A 326 -3.67 11.20 11.76
CA CYS A 326 -4.18 12.54 12.01
C CYS A 326 -5.52 12.52 12.77
N GLY A 327 -5.94 11.37 13.29
CA GLY A 327 -7.20 11.19 14.01
C GLY A 327 -8.44 11.36 13.11
N LEU A 328 -8.31 11.26 11.79
CA LEU A 328 -9.41 11.36 10.85
C LEU A 328 -9.99 9.95 10.62
N PRO A 329 -11.28 9.71 10.95
CA PRO A 329 -11.92 8.43 10.69
C PRO A 329 -12.09 8.19 9.20
N VAL A 330 -12.12 6.91 8.81
CA VAL A 330 -12.08 6.50 7.41
C VAL A 330 -13.29 5.66 7.06
N VAL A 331 -13.93 5.95 5.93
CA VAL A 331 -14.87 5.02 5.28
C VAL A 331 -14.25 4.53 3.98
N ALA A 332 -14.05 3.21 3.89
CA ALA A 332 -13.41 2.56 2.76
C ALA A 332 -14.13 1.26 2.39
N PHE A 333 -13.86 0.71 1.22
CA PHE A 333 -14.24 -0.67 0.94
C PHE A 333 -13.39 -1.67 1.74
N ARG A 334 -14.00 -2.80 2.13
CA ARG A 334 -13.30 -3.94 2.75
C ARG A 334 -12.47 -4.69 1.70
N LEU A 335 -11.59 -3.97 1.01
CA LEU A 335 -10.74 -4.47 -0.08
C LEU A 335 -9.29 -4.05 0.15
N GLY A 336 -8.34 -4.91 -0.24
CA GLY A 336 -6.92 -4.63 -0.17
C GLY A 336 -6.41 -4.23 1.21
N GLY A 337 -5.44 -3.33 1.27
CA GLY A 337 -4.88 -2.76 2.51
C GLY A 337 -5.90 -1.98 3.35
N PRO A 338 -6.70 -1.08 2.77
CA PRO A 338 -7.79 -0.41 3.50
C PRO A 338 -8.71 -1.38 4.25
N GLY A 339 -9.05 -2.53 3.63
CA GLY A 339 -9.89 -3.57 4.26
C GLY A 339 -9.20 -4.31 5.41
N VAL A 340 -7.87 -4.24 5.53
CA VAL A 340 -7.11 -4.76 6.67
C VAL A 340 -7.02 -3.72 7.78
N VAL A 341 -6.84 -2.44 7.41
CA VAL A 341 -6.62 -1.34 8.35
C VAL A 341 -7.91 -0.85 9.00
N VAL A 342 -8.95 -0.60 8.22
CA VAL A 342 -10.19 0.04 8.71
C VAL A 342 -11.07 -0.98 9.43
N ASN A 343 -11.47 -0.65 10.64
CA ASN A 343 -12.45 -1.38 11.44
C ASN A 343 -13.45 -0.41 12.12
N GLU A 344 -14.35 -0.95 12.92
CA GLU A 344 -15.41 -0.18 13.59
C GLU A 344 -14.87 0.85 14.59
N SER A 345 -13.68 0.67 15.15
CA SER A 345 -13.08 1.64 16.10
C SER A 345 -12.66 2.94 15.42
N CYS A 346 -12.30 2.91 14.13
CA CYS A 346 -11.70 4.04 13.41
C CYS A 346 -12.49 4.47 12.16
N GLY A 347 -13.68 3.93 11.95
CA GLY A 347 -14.51 4.25 10.79
C GLY A 347 -15.37 3.08 10.34
N ALA A 348 -15.50 2.87 9.03
CA ALA A 348 -16.28 1.77 8.48
C ALA A 348 -15.63 1.14 7.24
N ALA A 349 -15.57 -0.21 7.21
CA ALA A 349 -15.12 -1.00 6.07
C ALA A 349 -16.33 -1.66 5.38
N VAL A 350 -16.77 -1.09 4.26
CA VAL A 350 -17.98 -1.49 3.52
C VAL A 350 -17.68 -2.67 2.60
N VAL A 351 -18.51 -3.70 2.65
CA VAL A 351 -18.43 -4.83 1.73
C VAL A 351 -19.04 -4.44 0.38
N ALA A 352 -18.28 -4.58 -0.69
CA ALA A 352 -18.76 -4.40 -2.04
C ALA A 352 -19.62 -5.62 -2.46
N SER A 353 -20.92 -5.41 -2.67
CA SER A 353 -21.86 -6.39 -3.21
C SER A 353 -21.75 -6.48 -4.75
N ALA A 354 -22.23 -7.55 -5.34
CA ALA A 354 -22.42 -7.64 -6.79
C ALA A 354 -23.46 -6.64 -7.30
N ASP A 355 -24.42 -6.24 -6.46
CA ASP A 355 -25.35 -5.16 -6.70
C ASP A 355 -24.71 -3.82 -6.33
N VAL A 356 -24.49 -2.99 -7.35
CA VAL A 356 -23.88 -1.66 -7.20
C VAL A 356 -24.84 -0.71 -6.47
N VAL A 357 -26.15 -0.82 -6.67
CA VAL A 357 -27.14 0.05 -6.02
C VAL A 357 -27.15 -0.19 -4.52
N GLU A 358 -27.24 -1.46 -4.11
CA GLU A 358 -27.15 -1.85 -2.71
C GLU A 358 -25.82 -1.36 -2.06
N THR A 359 -24.73 -1.46 -2.81
CA THR A 359 -23.42 -0.99 -2.31
C THR A 359 -23.40 0.54 -2.14
N VAL A 360 -23.99 1.29 -3.06
CA VAL A 360 -24.10 2.75 -2.95
C VAL A 360 -24.87 3.14 -1.69
N GLU A 361 -25.98 2.46 -1.41
CA GLU A 361 -26.80 2.72 -0.22
C GLU A 361 -26.03 2.43 1.06
N ARG A 362 -25.47 1.22 1.20
CA ARG A 362 -24.66 0.83 2.38
C ARG A 362 -23.45 1.76 2.61
N TYR A 363 -22.80 2.18 1.53
CA TYR A 363 -21.66 3.08 1.65
C TYR A 363 -22.09 4.48 2.09
N ALA A 364 -23.20 4.99 1.57
CA ALA A 364 -23.78 6.27 1.98
C ALA A 364 -24.18 6.25 3.48
N GLU A 365 -24.86 5.19 3.93
CA GLU A 365 -25.20 4.98 5.33
C GLU A 365 -23.95 4.96 6.23
N ALA A 366 -22.90 4.22 5.82
CA ALA A 366 -21.65 4.16 6.56
C ALA A 366 -20.96 5.53 6.67
N VAL A 367 -20.99 6.35 5.62
CA VAL A 367 -20.45 7.72 5.65
C VAL A 367 -21.26 8.59 6.61
N LEU A 368 -22.58 8.57 6.51
CA LEU A 368 -23.46 9.36 7.38
C LEU A 368 -23.29 8.97 8.85
N ALA A 369 -23.28 7.69 9.15
CA ALA A 369 -23.04 7.18 10.51
C ALA A 369 -21.64 7.61 11.03
N THR A 370 -20.61 7.55 10.20
CA THR A 370 -19.26 7.97 10.60
C THR A 370 -19.15 9.47 10.82
N LEU A 371 -19.86 10.29 10.03
CA LEU A 371 -19.95 11.74 10.26
C LEU A 371 -20.63 12.07 11.59
N VAL A 372 -21.73 11.36 11.92
CA VAL A 372 -22.40 11.51 13.23
C VAL A 372 -21.46 11.16 14.40
N ARG A 373 -20.72 10.06 14.27
CA ARG A 373 -19.71 9.65 15.24
C ARG A 373 -18.59 10.67 15.37
N ALA A 374 -18.12 11.23 14.27
CA ALA A 374 -17.05 12.23 14.28
C ALA A 374 -17.43 13.50 15.06
N CYS A 375 -18.72 13.84 15.12
CA CYS A 375 -19.24 14.95 15.93
C CYS A 375 -19.50 14.58 17.38
N ASN A 376 -20.03 13.37 17.65
CA ASN A 376 -20.62 13.02 18.93
C ASN A 376 -19.71 12.12 19.80
N GLU A 377 -18.64 11.52 19.22
CA GLU A 377 -17.72 10.65 19.94
C GLU A 377 -16.34 11.34 20.11
N PRO A 378 -16.07 12.00 21.25
CA PRO A 378 -14.79 12.69 21.49
C PRO A 378 -13.59 11.72 21.44
N GLY A 379 -13.80 10.45 21.77
CA GLY A 379 -12.79 9.39 21.74
C GLY A 379 -12.42 8.85 20.34
N LEU A 380 -13.19 9.18 19.29
CA LEU A 380 -12.97 8.64 17.96
C LEU A 380 -11.59 8.98 17.36
N PRO A 381 -11.06 10.21 17.48
CA PRO A 381 -9.69 10.50 17.04
C PRO A 381 -8.64 9.64 17.76
N SER A 382 -8.78 9.46 19.08
CA SER A 382 -7.87 8.61 19.87
C SER A 382 -7.91 7.15 19.40
N ALA A 383 -9.10 6.64 19.06
CA ALA A 383 -9.25 5.30 18.48
C ALA A 383 -8.60 5.20 17.10
N CYS A 384 -8.66 6.25 16.25
CA CYS A 384 -7.94 6.32 14.98
C CYS A 384 -6.42 6.26 15.19
N TYR A 385 -5.88 7.01 16.14
CA TYR A 385 -4.46 6.98 16.49
C TYR A 385 -4.03 5.60 16.99
N ALA A 386 -4.79 5.01 17.90
CA ALA A 386 -4.52 3.67 18.43
C ALA A 386 -4.51 2.63 17.29
N ARG A 387 -5.45 2.73 16.37
CA ARG A 387 -5.50 1.83 15.21
C ARG A 387 -4.31 2.03 14.27
N ALA A 388 -3.90 3.26 13.97
CA ALA A 388 -2.71 3.54 13.16
C ALA A 388 -1.43 3.00 13.83
N ALA A 389 -1.33 3.06 15.16
CA ALA A 389 -0.18 2.57 15.91
C ALA A 389 0.07 1.07 15.75
N GLU A 390 -0.97 0.27 15.48
CA GLU A 390 -0.84 -1.15 15.16
C GLU A 390 -0.11 -1.41 13.83
N PHE A 391 -0.04 -0.41 12.95
CA PHE A 391 0.56 -0.48 11.62
C PHE A 391 1.78 0.43 11.47
N THR A 392 2.48 0.74 12.55
CA THR A 392 3.78 1.40 12.43
C THR A 392 4.81 0.44 11.82
N TRP A 393 5.85 1.01 11.20
CA TRP A 393 6.96 0.22 10.67
C TRP A 393 7.58 -0.67 11.75
N ASP A 394 7.75 -0.15 12.95
CA ASP A 394 8.24 -0.85 14.12
C ASP A 394 7.35 -2.07 14.48
N ALA A 395 6.04 -1.86 14.61
CA ALA A 395 5.09 -2.94 14.89
C ALA A 395 5.05 -4.02 13.79
N LEU A 396 5.18 -3.61 12.53
CA LEU A 396 5.23 -4.53 11.38
C LEU A 396 6.48 -5.43 11.45
N ILE A 397 7.64 -4.85 11.70
CA ILE A 397 8.89 -5.60 11.85
C ILE A 397 8.80 -6.55 13.05
N ASP A 398 8.26 -6.11 14.17
CA ASP A 398 8.13 -6.95 15.37
C ASP A 398 7.18 -8.14 15.15
N ARG A 399 6.10 -7.98 14.38
CA ARG A 399 5.23 -9.11 14.03
C ARG A 399 5.94 -10.15 13.16
N ILE A 400 6.78 -9.72 12.24
CA ILE A 400 7.45 -10.62 11.27
C ILE A 400 8.72 -11.23 11.86
N TYR A 401 9.54 -10.43 12.53
CA TYR A 401 10.87 -10.85 13.02
C TYR A 401 10.90 -11.13 14.52
N GLY A 402 9.97 -10.57 15.31
CA GLY A 402 9.97 -10.71 16.77
C GLY A 402 10.11 -12.14 17.30
N PRO A 403 9.47 -13.16 16.69
CA PRO A 403 9.69 -14.55 17.08
C PRO A 403 11.12 -15.06 16.91
N MET A 404 11.92 -14.44 16.03
CA MET A 404 13.31 -14.82 15.74
C MET A 404 14.34 -13.96 16.50
N LEU A 405 13.94 -12.75 16.91
CA LEU A 405 14.82 -11.82 17.62
C LEU A 405 14.84 -12.07 19.14
N ARG A 406 13.87 -12.84 19.67
CA ARG A 406 13.73 -13.16 21.09
C ARG A 406 14.41 -14.48 21.51
N ASN A 407 14.93 -15.22 20.54
CA ASN A 407 15.70 -16.45 20.73
C ASN A 407 17.21 -16.17 20.52
#